data_4946ddf0ee0d9610f5125ae9c26ee371
#
_entry.id   4946ddf0ee0d9610f5125ae9c26ee371
#
_cell.length_a   1.000
_cell.length_b   1.000
_cell.length_c   1.000
_cell.angle_alpha   90.00
_cell.angle_beta   90.00
_cell.angle_gamma   90.00
#
_symmetry.space_group_name_H-M   'P 1'
#
loop_
_entity.id
_entity.type
_entity.pdbx_description
1 polymer ?
#
loop_
_entity_poly.entity_id
_entity_poly.type
_entity_poly.pdbx_seq_one_letter_code
_entity_poly.pdbx_strand_id
1 'polypeptide(L)'
;MMKLHEYPEIGEKLYSTVLPNGLEIRVIPKKDFSTCYAAFMTNYGGAHRRFTIDGRTIDTPAGVAHYLEHKMFDLPNGDNALSILSANGADPNAFTSSGVTCYYFQCTEGFEENLRMLLHFVSTPYFTDET
;
A
#
# COMPACT_ATOMS: atom_id res chain seq x y z
N MET A 1 16.74 4.63 -13.93
CA MET A 1 16.06 4.53 -15.24
C MET A 1 14.99 3.45 -15.14
N MET A 2 13.78 3.71 -15.64
CA MET A 2 12.70 2.71 -15.66
C MET A 2 12.95 1.67 -16.76
N LYS A 3 12.72 0.41 -16.44
CA LYS A 3 12.74 -0.70 -17.41
C LYS A 3 11.34 -0.86 -18.02
N LEU A 4 11.29 -1.04 -19.33
CA LEU A 4 10.05 -1.35 -20.05
C LEU A 4 9.94 -2.85 -20.28
N HIS A 5 8.79 -3.40 -19.96
CA HIS A 5 8.38 -4.76 -20.29
C HIS A 5 7.13 -4.68 -21.16
N GLU A 6 7.17 -5.28 -22.33
CA GLU A 6 6.05 -5.30 -23.27
C GLU A 6 5.38 -6.67 -23.26
N TYR A 7 4.06 -6.66 -23.25
CA TYR A 7 3.20 -7.84 -23.31
C TYR A 7 2.29 -7.76 -24.54
N PRO A 8 2.82 -8.02 -25.74
CA PRO A 8 2.09 -7.81 -27.01
C PRO A 8 0.80 -8.62 -27.08
N GLU A 9 0.77 -9.81 -26.47
CA GLU A 9 -0.38 -10.73 -26.49
C GLU A 9 -1.63 -10.11 -25.85
N ILE A 10 -1.43 -9.17 -24.92
CA ILE A 10 -2.52 -8.48 -24.21
C ILE A 10 -2.50 -6.97 -24.45
N GLY A 11 -1.58 -6.49 -25.28
CA GLY A 11 -1.44 -5.07 -25.61
C GLY A 11 -0.96 -4.19 -24.45
N GLU A 12 -0.25 -4.74 -23.47
CA GLU A 12 0.13 -4.04 -22.25
C GLU A 12 1.62 -3.67 -22.20
N LYS A 13 1.89 -2.58 -21.49
CA LYS A 13 3.26 -2.14 -21.17
C LYS A 13 3.39 -1.91 -19.67
N LEU A 14 4.42 -2.52 -19.09
CA LEU A 14 4.80 -2.34 -17.68
C LEU A 14 6.13 -1.59 -17.60
N TYR A 15 6.14 -0.50 -16.88
CA TYR A 15 7.37 0.20 -16.51
C TYR A 15 7.73 -0.15 -15.06
N SER A 16 8.99 -0.50 -14.81
CA SER A 16 9.45 -0.83 -13.47
C SER A 16 10.77 -0.15 -13.12
N THR A 17 10.95 0.16 -11.85
CA THR A 17 12.22 0.63 -11.28
C THR A 17 12.30 0.27 -9.81
N VAL A 18 13.52 0.28 -9.27
CA VAL A 18 13.77 0.14 -7.83
C VAL A 18 14.47 1.40 -7.35
N LEU A 19 13.92 2.02 -6.31
CA LEU A 19 14.52 3.19 -5.69
C LEU A 19 15.72 2.80 -4.80
N PRO A 20 16.60 3.76 -4.46
CA PRO A 20 17.76 3.49 -3.60
C PRO A 20 17.43 2.87 -2.24
N ASN A 21 16.23 3.13 -1.72
CA ASN A 21 15.74 2.55 -0.46
C ASN A 21 15.15 1.14 -0.62
N GLY A 22 15.20 0.55 -1.83
CA GLY A 22 14.68 -0.78 -2.13
C GLY A 22 13.20 -0.84 -2.51
N LEU A 23 12.49 0.29 -2.53
CA LEU A 23 11.09 0.32 -2.98
C LEU A 23 11.00 0.04 -4.47
N GLU A 24 10.30 -1.03 -4.84
CA GLU A 24 10.00 -1.34 -6.23
C GLU A 24 8.75 -0.57 -6.68
N ILE A 25 8.85 0.10 -7.84
CA ILE A 25 7.75 0.84 -8.46
C ILE A 25 7.41 0.15 -9.78
N ARG A 26 6.12 -0.07 -9.99
CA ARG A 26 5.56 -0.61 -11.23
C ARG A 26 4.45 0.31 -11.73
N VAL A 27 4.46 0.64 -13.01
CA VAL A 27 3.47 1.51 -13.64
C VAL A 27 2.96 0.86 -14.92
N ILE A 28 1.64 0.73 -15.02
CA ILE A 28 0.94 0.27 -16.21
C ILE A 28 0.07 1.41 -16.72
N PRO A 29 0.48 2.13 -17.78
CA PRO A 29 -0.31 3.22 -18.34
C PRO A 29 -1.57 2.70 -19.02
N LYS A 30 -2.72 3.28 -18.68
CA LYS A 30 -4.04 2.96 -19.26
C LYS A 30 -4.65 4.20 -19.87
N LYS A 31 -4.30 4.50 -21.12
CA LYS A 31 -4.69 5.76 -21.79
C LYS A 31 -6.19 5.95 -22.00
N ASP A 32 -6.91 4.83 -22.16
CA ASP A 32 -8.36 4.85 -22.47
C ASP A 32 -9.24 4.68 -21.22
N PHE A 33 -8.65 4.71 -20.02
CA PHE A 33 -9.37 4.60 -18.77
C PHE A 33 -9.42 5.95 -18.06
N SER A 34 -10.60 6.34 -17.60
CA SER A 34 -10.80 7.52 -16.77
C SER A 34 -10.45 7.29 -15.30
N THR A 35 -10.45 6.03 -14.85
CA THR A 35 -10.13 5.64 -13.49
C THR A 35 -8.65 5.35 -13.36
N CYS A 36 -8.03 5.98 -12.37
CA CYS A 36 -6.66 5.68 -11.92
C CYS A 36 -6.70 4.78 -10.70
N TYR A 37 -5.70 3.93 -10.58
CA TYR A 37 -5.53 2.99 -9.46
C TYR A 37 -4.12 3.08 -8.92
N ALA A 38 -3.96 3.09 -7.60
CA ALA A 38 -2.67 2.97 -6.95
C ALA A 38 -2.74 1.97 -5.80
N ALA A 39 -1.69 1.18 -5.63
CA ALA A 39 -1.56 0.22 -4.54
C ALA A 39 -0.16 0.27 -3.94
N PHE A 40 -0.08 0.18 -2.63
CA PHE A 40 1.15 -0.07 -1.88
C PHE A 40 1.06 -1.45 -1.24
N MET A 41 2.05 -2.29 -1.48
CA MET A 41 2.08 -3.68 -1.01
C MET A 41 3.34 -3.93 -0.19
N THR A 42 3.19 -4.70 0.89
CA THR A 42 4.31 -5.22 1.66
C THR A 42 4.27 -6.75 1.71
N ASN A 43 5.43 -7.39 1.66
CA ASN A 43 5.60 -8.84 1.76
C ASN A 43 5.47 -9.31 3.23
N TYR A 44 4.41 -8.87 3.89
CA TYR A 44 4.05 -9.26 5.24
C TYR A 44 2.55 -9.54 5.30
N GLY A 45 2.16 -10.69 5.80
CA GLY A 45 0.77 -11.12 5.87
C GLY A 45 0.51 -12.11 7.01
N GLY A 46 -0.68 -12.67 7.06
CA GLY A 46 -1.17 -13.47 8.18
C GLY A 46 -0.37 -14.76 8.49
N ALA A 47 0.39 -15.28 7.52
CA ALA A 47 1.25 -16.45 7.73
C ALA A 47 2.60 -16.10 8.37
N HIS A 48 3.01 -14.83 8.38
CA HIS A 48 4.28 -14.37 8.96
C HIS A 48 4.17 -14.18 10.47
N ARG A 49 3.96 -15.26 11.20
CA ARG A 49 3.79 -15.24 12.65
C ARG A 49 5.12 -15.29 13.42
N ARG A 50 6.15 -15.86 12.79
CA ARG A 50 7.49 -15.95 13.37
C ARG A 50 8.51 -15.47 12.36
N PHE A 51 9.30 -14.48 12.74
CA PHE A 51 10.32 -13.89 11.88
C PHE A 51 11.48 -13.31 12.71
N THR A 52 12.59 -13.02 12.07
CA THR A 52 13.76 -12.44 12.71
C THR A 52 14.05 -11.06 12.12
N ILE A 53 14.17 -10.06 12.99
CA ILE A 53 14.60 -8.70 12.67
C ILE A 53 15.78 -8.35 13.57
N ASP A 54 16.87 -7.86 12.98
CA ASP A 54 18.08 -7.44 13.71
C ASP A 54 18.58 -8.50 14.71
N GLY A 55 18.55 -9.76 14.30
CA GLY A 55 18.98 -10.89 15.13
C GLY A 55 18.01 -11.30 16.25
N ARG A 56 16.87 -10.64 16.36
CA ARG A 56 15.81 -10.99 17.33
C ARG A 56 14.70 -11.75 16.66
N THR A 57 14.37 -12.92 17.21
CA THR A 57 13.19 -13.68 16.77
C THR A 57 11.96 -13.15 17.48
N ILE A 58 10.96 -12.82 16.68
CA ILE A 58 9.65 -12.30 17.11
C ILE A 58 8.59 -13.35 16.78
N ASP A 59 7.82 -13.74 17.78
CA ASP A 59 6.63 -14.56 17.62
C ASP A 59 5.38 -13.67 17.84
N THR A 60 4.45 -13.71 16.91
CA THR A 60 3.21 -12.95 17.01
C THR A 60 1.99 -13.87 17.01
N PRO A 61 0.91 -13.50 17.71
CA PRO A 61 -0.36 -14.21 17.63
C PRO A 61 -0.93 -14.21 16.20
N ALA A 62 -1.85 -15.12 15.94
CA ALA A 62 -2.63 -15.08 14.70
C ALA A 62 -3.47 -13.79 14.64
N GLY A 63 -3.54 -13.19 13.44
CA GLY A 63 -4.34 -12.00 13.21
C GLY A 63 -3.59 -10.66 13.37
N VAL A 64 -2.34 -10.67 13.83
CA VAL A 64 -1.56 -9.42 14.00
C VAL A 64 -1.41 -8.64 12.70
N ALA A 65 -1.13 -9.30 11.58
CA ALA A 65 -1.01 -8.62 10.29
C ALA A 65 -2.30 -7.90 9.88
N HIS A 66 -3.45 -8.54 10.09
CA HIS A 66 -4.77 -7.95 9.81
C HIS A 66 -5.08 -6.81 10.79
N TYR A 67 -4.76 -6.98 12.07
CA TYR A 67 -4.91 -5.91 13.05
C TYR A 67 -4.05 -4.68 12.70
N LEU A 68 -2.80 -4.88 12.29
CA LEU A 68 -1.92 -3.80 11.85
C LEU A 68 -2.46 -3.09 10.60
N GLU A 69 -3.06 -3.83 9.66
CA GLU A 69 -3.71 -3.23 8.50
C GLU A 69 -4.75 -2.18 8.93
N HIS A 70 -5.63 -2.51 9.86
CA HIS A 70 -6.62 -1.56 10.39
C HIS A 70 -5.96 -0.38 11.11
N LYS A 71 -4.93 -0.64 11.92
CA LYS A 71 -4.25 0.40 12.71
C LYS A 71 -3.45 1.38 11.86
N MET A 72 -2.97 0.99 10.71
CA MET A 72 -2.21 1.86 9.83
C MET A 72 -3.02 3.05 9.30
N PHE A 73 -4.35 2.97 9.31
CA PHE A 73 -5.21 4.07 8.88
C PHE A 73 -5.37 5.18 9.93
N ASP A 74 -5.02 4.90 11.19
CA ASP A 74 -5.12 5.89 12.26
C ASP A 74 -4.00 6.94 12.14
N LEU A 75 -4.37 8.20 12.30
CA LEU A 75 -3.49 9.36 12.21
C LEU A 75 -3.40 10.09 13.56
N PRO A 76 -2.31 10.88 13.81
CA PRO A 76 -2.04 11.49 15.10
C PRO A 76 -3.15 12.39 15.67
N ASN A 77 -3.99 12.97 14.83
CA ASN A 77 -5.02 13.93 15.25
C ASN A 77 -6.37 13.27 15.56
N GLY A 78 -6.42 11.94 15.61
CA GLY A 78 -7.67 11.20 15.64
C GLY A 78 -8.36 11.11 14.26
N ASP A 79 -7.70 11.61 13.22
CA ASP A 79 -8.12 11.45 11.84
C ASP A 79 -7.88 10.01 11.35
N ASN A 80 -8.54 9.68 10.26
CA ASN A 80 -8.40 8.37 9.62
C ASN A 80 -8.11 8.55 8.12
N ALA A 81 -7.06 7.89 7.63
CA ALA A 81 -6.61 8.02 6.25
C ALA A 81 -7.68 7.60 5.22
N LEU A 82 -8.51 6.60 5.51
CA LEU A 82 -9.64 6.22 4.63
C LEU A 82 -10.63 7.36 4.47
N SER A 83 -10.95 8.06 5.56
CA SER A 83 -11.88 9.19 5.54
C SER A 83 -11.32 10.35 4.72
N ILE A 84 -10.03 10.63 4.84
CA ILE A 84 -9.37 11.69 4.06
C ILE A 84 -9.36 11.36 2.57
N LEU A 85 -8.97 10.13 2.21
CA LEU A 85 -8.99 9.68 0.81
C LEU A 85 -10.39 9.74 0.21
N SER A 86 -11.42 9.29 0.96
CA SER A 86 -12.80 9.35 0.52
C SER A 86 -13.30 10.80 0.36
N ALA A 87 -12.93 11.71 1.25
CA ALA A 87 -13.24 13.13 1.13
C ALA A 87 -12.57 13.77 -0.09
N ASN A 88 -11.42 13.26 -0.53
CA ASN A 88 -10.71 13.68 -1.73
C ASN A 88 -11.21 12.97 -3.02
N GLY A 89 -12.35 12.29 -2.96
CA GLY A 89 -12.98 11.64 -4.11
C GLY A 89 -12.38 10.30 -4.50
N ALA A 90 -11.54 9.70 -3.67
CA ALA A 90 -11.03 8.36 -3.88
C ALA A 90 -11.94 7.29 -3.25
N ASP A 91 -11.82 6.08 -3.74
CA ASP A 91 -12.38 4.86 -3.15
C ASP A 91 -11.23 4.01 -2.59
N PRO A 92 -10.88 4.20 -1.30
CA PRO A 92 -9.77 3.51 -0.66
C PRO A 92 -10.20 2.18 -0.08
N ASN A 93 -9.28 1.23 -0.03
CA ASN A 93 -9.47 -0.04 0.66
C ASN A 93 -8.12 -0.67 1.02
N ALA A 94 -8.16 -1.78 1.75
CA ALA A 94 -7.01 -2.60 2.04
C ALA A 94 -7.40 -4.06 2.18
N PHE A 95 -6.42 -4.94 2.12
CA PHE A 95 -6.59 -6.35 2.47
C PHE A 95 -5.30 -6.96 3.02
N THR A 96 -5.45 -7.95 3.87
CA THR A 96 -4.38 -8.80 4.37
C THR A 96 -4.63 -10.23 3.92
N SER A 97 -3.68 -10.80 3.20
CA SER A 97 -3.64 -12.22 2.84
C SER A 97 -2.59 -12.98 3.65
N SER A 98 -2.33 -14.23 3.31
CA SER A 98 -1.31 -15.03 3.98
C SER A 98 0.10 -14.43 3.85
N GLY A 99 0.45 -13.88 2.69
CA GLY A 99 1.81 -13.41 2.38
C GLY A 99 1.97 -11.92 2.15
N VAL A 100 0.87 -11.18 2.05
CA VAL A 100 0.86 -9.78 1.60
C VAL A 100 -0.18 -8.98 2.37
N THR A 101 0.16 -7.74 2.69
CA THR A 101 -0.79 -6.69 3.05
C THR A 101 -0.75 -5.60 1.97
N CYS A 102 -1.91 -5.16 1.51
CA CYS A 102 -2.07 -4.20 0.43
C CYS A 102 -3.00 -3.07 0.84
N TYR A 103 -2.59 -1.84 0.58
CA TYR A 103 -3.37 -0.61 0.73
C TYR A 103 -3.54 0.00 -0.65
N TYR A 104 -4.74 0.35 -1.04
CA TYR A 104 -4.98 0.84 -2.38
C TYR A 104 -6.15 1.82 -2.44
N PHE A 105 -6.22 2.57 -3.51
CA PHE A 105 -7.37 3.38 -3.87
C PHE A 105 -7.56 3.42 -5.38
N GLN A 106 -8.77 3.77 -5.78
CA GLN A 106 -9.09 4.18 -7.14
C GLN A 106 -9.74 5.57 -7.11
N CYS A 107 -9.53 6.35 -8.16
CA CYS A 107 -10.13 7.67 -8.31
C CYS A 107 -10.21 8.05 -9.78
N THR A 108 -11.05 9.02 -10.09
CA THR A 108 -11.15 9.64 -11.43
C THR A 108 -10.43 10.99 -11.48
N GLU A 109 -10.29 11.64 -10.34
CA GLU A 109 -9.63 12.94 -10.18
C GLU A 109 -8.74 12.94 -8.93
N GLY A 110 -7.80 13.89 -8.84
CA GLY A 110 -6.96 14.06 -7.64
C GLY A 110 -5.97 12.91 -7.39
N PHE A 111 -5.52 12.21 -8.42
CA PHE A 111 -4.65 11.04 -8.26
C PHE A 111 -3.38 11.35 -7.47
N GLU A 112 -2.68 12.45 -7.80
CA GLU A 112 -1.42 12.79 -7.14
C GLU A 112 -1.61 13.08 -5.65
N GLU A 113 -2.65 13.83 -5.28
CA GLU A 113 -2.97 14.14 -3.89
C GLU A 113 -3.30 12.87 -3.10
N ASN A 114 -4.12 12.00 -3.65
CA ASN A 114 -4.47 10.71 -3.04
C ASN A 114 -3.27 9.77 -2.95
N LEU A 115 -2.38 9.76 -3.95
CA LEU A 115 -1.14 8.99 -3.89
C LEU A 115 -0.21 9.49 -2.79
N ARG A 116 -0.08 10.81 -2.63
CA ARG A 116 0.70 11.40 -1.52
C ARG A 116 0.15 10.97 -0.16
N MET A 117 -1.17 10.96 0.00
CA MET A 117 -1.82 10.51 1.23
C MET A 117 -1.59 9.02 1.48
N LEU A 118 -1.71 8.17 0.46
CA LEU A 118 -1.40 6.73 0.56
C LEU A 118 0.04 6.52 1.03
N LEU A 119 1.01 7.12 0.38
CA LEU A 119 2.42 6.99 0.74
C LEU A 119 2.73 7.55 2.13
N HIS A 120 2.02 8.61 2.54
CA HIS A 120 2.20 9.19 3.86
C HIS A 120 1.78 8.22 4.96
N PHE A 121 0.55 7.71 4.95
CA PHE A 121 0.08 6.87 6.06
C PHE A 121 0.75 5.50 6.11
N VAL A 122 1.12 4.89 4.98
CA VAL A 122 1.84 3.60 5.00
C VAL A 122 3.31 3.73 5.45
N SER A 123 3.89 4.92 5.38
CA SER A 123 5.27 5.19 5.80
C SER A 123 5.40 5.87 7.16
N THR A 124 4.30 6.30 7.76
CA THR A 124 4.28 7.04 9.03
C THR A 124 3.28 6.40 10.00
N PRO A 125 3.58 5.20 10.53
CA PRO A 125 2.67 4.50 11.43
C PRO A 125 2.47 5.30 12.72
N TYR A 126 1.25 5.31 13.24
CA TYR A 126 0.88 5.95 14.49
C TYR A 126 0.29 4.91 15.45
N PHE A 127 1.08 4.55 16.46
CA PHE A 127 0.66 3.64 17.52
C PHE A 127 0.81 4.32 18.87
N THR A 128 -0.14 4.10 19.77
CA THR A 128 -0.12 4.57 21.15
C THR A 128 -0.23 3.38 22.11
N ASP A 129 0.14 3.58 23.38
CA ASP A 129 0.03 2.55 24.40
C ASP A 129 -1.43 2.14 24.71
N GLU A 130 -2.39 2.95 24.25
CA GLU A 130 -3.82 2.74 24.44
C GLU A 130 -4.50 2.00 23.26
N THR A 131 -3.76 1.73 22.17
CA THR A 131 -4.32 1.16 20.92
C THR A 131 -3.71 -0.15 20.50
#